data_89bf0a87a54b0073377eadd51024f813
#
_entry.id   89bf0a87a54b0073377eadd51024f813
#
_cell.length_a   1.000
_cell.length_b   1.000
_cell.length_c   1.000
_cell.angle_alpha   90.00
_cell.angle_beta   90.00
_cell.angle_gamma   90.00
#
_symmetry.space_group_name_H-M   'P 1'
#
loop_
_entity.id
_entity.type
_entity.pdbx_description
1 polymer ?
#
loop_
_entity_poly.entity_id
_entity_poly.type
_entity_poly.pdbx_seq_one_letter_code
_entity_poly.pdbx_strand_id
1 'polypeptide(L)'
;MLLIAAAGPASAAEAPPLTLSHVWVVVRTGAPERKALERAGFRIAPTVNRHDGQGTASVTAELRNGFLELIFPDSTVPVSPSSRAGADKFRMKSRWRETGYSPIGIVFDRTPTTPDTLPFPTWRVSADWMEKGTFIEMMTPKEMPSAVSLSISSHSESMRAMESAGKDAMLRHPSGAQRLTRVRVVAPSADRLPPAASYVAGYGLVKFDIGSQWLLDVTLDDGAQGVTKDLRPDLPMVLHY
;
A
#
# COMPACT_ATOMS: atom_id res chain seq x y z
N MET A 1 38.44 30.61 -31.28
CA MET A 1 37.02 30.93 -31.20
C MET A 1 36.37 29.79 -30.41
N LEU A 2 36.11 30.03 -29.13
CA LEU A 2 35.62 29.01 -28.18
C LEU A 2 34.10 29.12 -28.15
N LEU A 3 33.39 28.09 -28.62
CA LEU A 3 31.93 28.01 -28.48
C LEU A 3 31.59 27.54 -27.06
N ILE A 4 31.05 28.43 -26.27
CA ILE A 4 30.43 28.07 -24.97
C ILE A 4 29.00 27.63 -25.29
N ALA A 5 28.76 26.35 -25.22
CA ALA A 5 27.38 25.81 -25.24
C ALA A 5 26.67 26.18 -23.92
N ALA A 6 25.68 27.05 -24.01
CA ALA A 6 24.81 27.36 -22.88
C ALA A 6 23.94 26.13 -22.57
N ALA A 7 24.11 25.52 -21.40
CA ALA A 7 23.19 24.54 -20.86
C ALA A 7 21.85 25.24 -20.58
N GLY A 8 20.79 24.85 -21.31
CA GLY A 8 19.45 25.33 -21.05
C GLY A 8 18.99 24.91 -19.61
N PRO A 9 18.06 25.66 -19.00
CA PRO A 9 17.58 25.33 -17.69
C PRO A 9 16.92 23.93 -17.73
N ALA A 10 17.37 23.06 -16.82
CA ALA A 10 16.69 21.79 -16.60
C ALA A 10 15.24 22.10 -16.20
N SER A 11 14.27 21.61 -16.98
CA SER A 11 12.86 21.70 -16.61
C SER A 11 12.70 21.05 -15.24
N ALA A 12 12.21 21.81 -14.26
CA ALA A 12 11.84 21.24 -12.98
C ALA A 12 10.81 20.14 -13.23
N ALA A 13 11.13 18.92 -12.86
CA ALA A 13 10.19 17.81 -12.99
C ALA A 13 8.91 18.17 -12.23
N GLU A 14 7.79 18.12 -12.92
CA GLU A 14 6.49 18.39 -12.31
C GLU A 14 6.26 17.43 -11.13
N ALA A 15 5.80 17.97 -10.00
CA ALA A 15 5.55 17.15 -8.82
C ALA A 15 4.53 16.04 -9.15
N PRO A 16 4.76 14.80 -8.71
CA PRO A 16 3.87 13.70 -9.03
C PRO A 16 2.45 13.99 -8.53
N PRO A 17 1.42 13.63 -9.30
CA PRO A 17 0.01 13.88 -8.92
C PRO A 17 -0.48 13.02 -7.77
N LEU A 18 0.29 12.01 -7.38
CA LEU A 18 0.01 11.11 -6.27
C LEU A 18 1.25 10.96 -5.41
N THR A 19 1.06 10.67 -4.13
CA THR A 19 2.14 10.24 -3.22
C THR A 19 1.82 8.88 -2.62
N LEU A 20 2.85 8.12 -2.24
CA LEU A 20 2.66 6.86 -1.52
C LEU A 20 2.12 7.16 -0.12
N SER A 21 1.00 6.51 0.18
CA SER A 21 0.37 6.57 1.48
C SER A 21 0.79 5.40 2.36
N HIS A 22 0.42 4.20 1.94
CA HIS A 22 0.78 2.97 2.63
C HIS A 22 0.70 1.77 1.69
N VAL A 23 1.24 0.66 2.16
CA VAL A 23 1.11 -0.63 1.50
C VAL A 23 0.49 -1.63 2.47
N TRP A 24 -0.28 -2.57 1.92
CA TRP A 24 -0.84 -3.63 2.73
C TRP A 24 -0.66 -5.01 2.09
N VAL A 25 -0.63 -6.02 2.96
CA VAL A 25 -0.64 -7.43 2.58
C VAL A 25 -1.78 -8.13 3.29
N VAL A 26 -2.57 -8.90 2.55
CA VAL A 26 -3.60 -9.74 3.16
C VAL A 26 -2.95 -11.02 3.68
N VAL A 27 -3.19 -11.29 4.96
CA VAL A 27 -2.57 -12.38 5.72
C VAL A 27 -3.63 -13.28 6.34
N ARG A 28 -3.22 -14.32 7.05
CA ARG A 28 -4.12 -15.22 7.77
C ARG A 28 -4.82 -14.51 8.93
N THR A 29 -5.99 -15.02 9.31
CA THR A 29 -6.77 -14.50 10.45
C THR A 29 -5.89 -14.34 11.70
N GLY A 30 -6.00 -13.17 12.35
CA GLY A 30 -5.23 -12.80 13.52
C GLY A 30 -3.80 -12.33 13.22
N ALA A 31 -3.42 -12.23 11.95
CA ALA A 31 -2.10 -11.75 11.48
C ALA A 31 -0.91 -12.41 12.21
N PRO A 32 -0.78 -13.74 12.26
CA PRO A 32 0.40 -14.37 12.87
C PRO A 32 1.70 -13.97 12.17
N GLU A 33 1.63 -13.55 10.89
CA GLU A 33 2.73 -13.05 10.07
C GLU A 33 3.34 -11.74 10.60
N ARG A 34 2.66 -11.00 11.49
CA ARG A 34 3.23 -9.80 12.14
C ARG A 34 4.56 -10.07 12.82
N LYS A 35 4.78 -11.31 13.29
CA LYS A 35 6.06 -11.71 13.87
C LYS A 35 7.24 -11.58 12.90
N ALA A 36 7.01 -11.66 11.59
CA ALA A 36 8.06 -11.44 10.61
C ALA A 36 8.49 -9.97 10.57
N LEU A 37 7.54 -9.02 10.63
CA LEU A 37 7.84 -7.59 10.78
C LEU A 37 8.53 -7.28 12.10
N GLU A 38 8.07 -7.89 13.21
CA GLU A 38 8.69 -7.72 14.53
C GLU A 38 10.16 -8.19 14.52
N ARG A 39 10.45 -9.36 13.92
CA ARG A 39 11.84 -9.85 13.75
C ARG A 39 12.70 -8.97 12.83
N ALA A 40 12.07 -8.27 11.88
CA ALA A 40 12.73 -7.28 11.04
C ALA A 40 12.92 -5.92 11.75
N GLY A 41 12.56 -5.83 13.03
CA GLY A 41 12.77 -4.64 13.85
C GLY A 41 11.66 -3.59 13.73
N PHE A 42 10.44 -3.98 13.36
CA PHE A 42 9.28 -3.08 13.34
C PHE A 42 8.44 -3.25 14.60
N ARG A 43 7.97 -2.15 15.16
CA ARG A 43 6.94 -2.14 16.19
C ARG A 43 5.57 -2.24 15.52
N ILE A 44 4.77 -3.18 15.96
CA ILE A 44 3.38 -3.29 15.53
C ILE A 44 2.50 -2.54 16.52
N ALA A 45 1.59 -1.72 16.02
CA ALA A 45 0.62 -1.02 16.85
C ALA A 45 -0.18 -2.03 17.70
N PRO A 46 -0.41 -1.75 18.99
CA PRO A 46 -1.12 -2.68 19.87
C PRO A 46 -2.60 -2.80 19.53
N THR A 47 -3.16 -1.81 18.83
CA THR A 47 -4.55 -1.76 18.43
C THR A 47 -4.76 -2.62 17.19
N VAL A 48 -5.79 -3.46 17.21
CA VAL A 48 -6.34 -4.12 16.03
C VAL A 48 -7.42 -3.20 15.46
N ASN A 49 -7.22 -2.73 14.23
CA ASN A 49 -8.19 -1.91 13.54
C ASN A 49 -9.28 -2.81 12.96
N ARG A 50 -10.53 -2.60 13.36
CA ARG A 50 -11.69 -3.36 12.87
C ARG A 50 -12.32 -2.60 11.71
N HIS A 51 -12.58 -3.31 10.62
CA HIS A 51 -13.24 -2.74 9.45
C HIS A 51 -14.70 -3.21 9.44
N ASP A 52 -15.51 -2.67 10.35
CA ASP A 52 -16.92 -3.03 10.48
C ASP A 52 -17.67 -2.80 9.15
N GLY A 53 -18.52 -3.73 8.79
CA GLY A 53 -19.17 -3.80 7.47
C GLY A 53 -18.34 -4.51 6.40
N GLN A 54 -17.00 -4.62 6.55
CA GLN A 54 -16.12 -5.26 5.57
C GLN A 54 -15.72 -6.70 5.92
N GLY A 55 -15.84 -7.10 7.20
CA GLY A 55 -15.48 -8.45 7.66
C GLY A 55 -13.97 -8.70 7.71
N THR A 56 -13.19 -7.64 7.91
CA THR A 56 -11.74 -7.70 8.06
C THR A 56 -11.26 -6.90 9.27
N ALA A 57 -10.05 -7.18 9.69
CA ALA A 57 -9.33 -6.37 10.65
C ALA A 57 -7.87 -6.22 10.19
N SER A 58 -7.13 -5.31 10.80
CA SER A 58 -5.72 -5.13 10.48
C SER A 58 -4.86 -4.77 11.68
N VAL A 59 -3.56 -4.95 11.51
CA VAL A 59 -2.51 -4.40 12.38
C VAL A 59 -1.51 -3.62 11.53
N THR A 60 -0.91 -2.57 12.10
CA THR A 60 -0.04 -1.64 11.38
C THR A 60 1.33 -1.50 12.03
N ALA A 61 2.33 -1.25 11.19
CA ALA A 61 3.62 -0.69 11.59
C ALA A 61 3.67 0.74 11.06
N GLU A 62 3.63 1.71 11.97
CA GLU A 62 3.47 3.12 11.63
C GLU A 62 4.77 3.72 11.09
N LEU A 63 4.69 4.56 10.07
CA LEU A 63 5.80 5.31 9.49
C LEU A 63 5.45 6.81 9.47
N ARG A 64 6.44 7.68 9.33
CA ARG A 64 6.21 9.14 9.31
C ARG A 64 5.33 9.63 8.16
N ASN A 65 5.27 8.89 7.06
CA ASN A 65 4.47 9.23 5.88
C ASN A 65 3.48 8.14 5.49
N GLY A 66 3.13 7.24 6.41
CA GLY A 66 2.19 6.15 6.13
C GLY A 66 2.39 4.97 7.08
N PHE A 67 2.19 3.76 6.60
CA PHE A 67 2.34 2.55 7.41
C PHE A 67 2.48 1.29 6.52
N LEU A 68 2.98 0.22 7.12
CA LEU A 68 2.87 -1.14 6.59
C LEU A 68 1.68 -1.80 7.28
N GLU A 69 0.73 -2.33 6.52
CA GLU A 69 -0.50 -2.90 7.06
C GLU A 69 -0.62 -4.38 6.74
N LEU A 70 -1.01 -5.18 7.73
CA LEU A 70 -1.39 -6.57 7.56
C LEU A 70 -2.90 -6.69 7.78
N ILE A 71 -3.66 -6.86 6.68
CA ILE A 71 -5.11 -7.04 6.70
C ILE A 71 -5.43 -8.52 6.77
N PHE A 72 -6.43 -8.91 7.53
CA PHE A 72 -6.87 -10.28 7.62
C PHE A 72 -8.40 -10.40 7.68
N PRO A 73 -8.99 -11.46 7.11
CA PRO A 73 -10.39 -11.78 7.32
C PRO A 73 -10.64 -12.06 8.82
N ASP A 74 -11.69 -11.45 9.37
CA ASP A 74 -12.08 -11.65 10.77
C ASP A 74 -13.59 -11.94 10.85
N SER A 75 -13.95 -13.16 11.26
CA SER A 75 -15.33 -13.58 11.37
C SER A 75 -16.11 -12.90 12.50
N THR A 76 -15.41 -12.23 13.43
CA THR A 76 -16.02 -11.45 14.50
C THR A 76 -16.39 -10.03 14.05
N VAL A 77 -15.90 -9.61 12.89
CA VAL A 77 -16.22 -8.32 12.30
C VAL A 77 -17.44 -8.45 11.39
N PRO A 78 -18.49 -7.65 11.58
CA PRO A 78 -19.68 -7.69 10.74
C PRO A 78 -19.38 -7.46 9.24
N VAL A 79 -20.15 -8.11 8.38
CA VAL A 79 -20.13 -7.90 6.93
C VAL A 79 -21.47 -7.33 6.51
N SER A 80 -21.48 -6.11 5.95
CA SER A 80 -22.69 -5.53 5.38
C SER A 80 -23.07 -6.26 4.07
N PRO A 81 -24.35 -6.30 3.69
CA PRO A 81 -24.78 -6.95 2.45
C PRO A 81 -24.05 -6.40 1.20
N SER A 82 -23.80 -5.09 1.15
CA SER A 82 -23.08 -4.41 0.07
C SER A 82 -21.59 -4.76 -0.01
N SER A 83 -21.00 -5.20 1.11
CA SER A 83 -19.56 -5.51 1.19
C SER A 83 -19.26 -7.01 1.05
N ARG A 84 -20.27 -7.88 0.89
CA ARG A 84 -20.09 -9.33 0.84
C ARG A 84 -19.07 -9.78 -0.19
N ALA A 85 -19.17 -9.28 -1.42
CA ALA A 85 -18.21 -9.61 -2.48
C ALA A 85 -16.78 -9.14 -2.14
N GLY A 86 -16.65 -8.01 -1.44
CA GLY A 86 -15.37 -7.53 -0.91
C GLY A 86 -14.78 -8.45 0.15
N ALA A 87 -15.61 -8.89 1.11
CA ALA A 87 -15.20 -9.84 2.15
C ALA A 87 -14.73 -11.17 1.55
N ASP A 88 -15.46 -11.70 0.56
CA ASP A 88 -15.05 -12.92 -0.15
C ASP A 88 -13.72 -12.74 -0.88
N LYS A 89 -13.51 -11.57 -1.51
CA LYS A 89 -12.23 -11.24 -2.14
C LYS A 89 -11.08 -11.22 -1.11
N PHE A 90 -11.27 -10.67 0.08
CA PHE A 90 -10.23 -10.71 1.13
C PHE A 90 -9.95 -12.15 1.60
N ARG A 91 -10.96 -13.02 1.70
CA ARG A 91 -10.74 -14.46 1.98
C ARG A 91 -9.92 -15.14 0.90
N MET A 92 -10.16 -14.84 -0.38
CA MET A 92 -9.36 -15.37 -1.48
C MET A 92 -7.92 -14.85 -1.42
N LYS A 93 -7.73 -13.57 -1.15
CA LYS A 93 -6.41 -12.93 -1.00
C LYS A 93 -5.61 -13.48 0.20
N SER A 94 -6.26 -13.82 1.32
CA SER A 94 -5.56 -14.40 2.49
C SER A 94 -5.00 -15.81 2.21
N ARG A 95 -5.52 -16.47 1.18
CA ARG A 95 -5.08 -17.78 0.69
C ARG A 95 -4.36 -17.66 -0.66
N TRP A 96 -3.63 -16.59 -0.87
CA TRP A 96 -3.04 -16.21 -2.16
C TRP A 96 -2.14 -17.29 -2.78
N ARG A 97 -1.45 -18.09 -1.97
CA ARG A 97 -0.61 -19.20 -2.45
C ARG A 97 -1.41 -20.30 -3.12
N GLU A 98 -2.67 -20.47 -2.74
CA GLU A 98 -3.59 -21.48 -3.27
C GLU A 98 -4.44 -20.93 -4.41
N THR A 99 -4.86 -19.68 -4.26
CA THR A 99 -5.85 -19.05 -5.14
C THR A 99 -5.22 -18.29 -6.31
N GLY A 100 -3.92 -17.92 -6.19
CA GLY A 100 -3.26 -17.04 -7.13
C GLY A 100 -3.69 -15.56 -7.07
N TYR A 101 -4.60 -15.20 -6.15
CA TYR A 101 -5.00 -13.80 -5.93
C TYR A 101 -3.82 -13.00 -5.40
N SER A 102 -3.70 -11.73 -5.82
CA SER A 102 -2.72 -10.84 -5.22
C SER A 102 -3.04 -10.57 -3.76
N PRO A 103 -2.14 -10.84 -2.81
CA PRO A 103 -2.32 -10.40 -1.43
C PRO A 103 -1.99 -8.91 -1.24
N ILE A 104 -1.49 -8.23 -2.27
CA ILE A 104 -0.84 -6.92 -2.18
C ILE A 104 -1.80 -5.80 -2.56
N GLY A 105 -1.75 -4.71 -1.80
CA GLY A 105 -2.34 -3.44 -2.18
C GLY A 105 -1.42 -2.27 -1.89
N ILE A 106 -1.60 -1.22 -2.68
CA ILE A 106 -0.89 0.04 -2.57
C ILE A 106 -1.92 1.16 -2.55
N VAL A 107 -1.78 2.03 -1.58
CA VAL A 107 -2.65 3.18 -1.40
C VAL A 107 -1.85 4.45 -1.62
N PHE A 108 -2.46 5.37 -2.33
CA PHE A 108 -1.91 6.68 -2.64
C PHE A 108 -2.74 7.78 -1.98
N ASP A 109 -2.14 8.94 -1.86
CA ASP A 109 -2.81 10.19 -1.54
C ASP A 109 -2.77 11.12 -2.73
N ARG A 110 -3.83 11.92 -2.89
CA ARG A 110 -3.88 13.00 -3.87
C ARG A 110 -2.96 14.12 -3.45
N THR A 111 -2.30 14.74 -4.42
CA THR A 111 -1.57 16.00 -4.25
C THR A 111 -2.37 17.16 -4.85
N PRO A 112 -1.98 18.40 -4.63
CA PRO A 112 -2.63 19.56 -5.28
C PRO A 112 -2.59 19.50 -6.82
N THR A 113 -1.66 18.72 -7.40
CA THR A 113 -1.53 18.55 -8.85
C THR A 113 -2.30 17.34 -9.40
N THR A 114 -3.00 16.59 -8.55
CA THR A 114 -3.82 15.47 -9.01
C THR A 114 -4.97 15.97 -9.87
N PRO A 115 -5.13 15.50 -11.11
CA PRO A 115 -6.27 15.88 -11.95
C PRO A 115 -7.59 15.38 -11.32
N ASP A 116 -8.67 16.13 -11.50
CA ASP A 116 -10.01 15.74 -11.02
C ASP A 116 -10.46 14.41 -11.62
N THR A 117 -10.12 14.19 -12.88
CA THR A 117 -10.41 12.94 -13.60
C THR A 117 -9.11 12.24 -13.95
N LEU A 118 -8.96 11.00 -13.49
CA LEU A 118 -7.82 10.16 -13.85
C LEU A 118 -8.00 9.55 -15.25
N PRO A 119 -6.91 9.21 -15.97
CA PRO A 119 -6.96 8.70 -17.34
C PRO A 119 -7.40 7.22 -17.44
N PHE A 120 -8.05 6.70 -16.42
CA PHE A 120 -8.60 5.34 -16.35
C PHE A 120 -9.83 5.33 -15.44
N PRO A 121 -10.73 4.35 -15.60
CA PRO A 121 -11.92 4.22 -14.76
C PRO A 121 -11.55 3.99 -13.28
N THR A 122 -12.26 4.70 -12.41
CA THR A 122 -12.20 4.49 -10.95
C THR A 122 -13.61 4.23 -10.41
N TRP A 123 -13.68 3.70 -9.19
CA TRP A 123 -14.92 3.53 -8.47
C TRP A 123 -14.72 3.71 -6.98
N ARG A 124 -15.74 4.17 -6.28
CA ARG A 124 -15.64 4.51 -4.85
C ARG A 124 -16.17 3.40 -3.97
N VAL A 125 -15.50 3.22 -2.84
CA VAL A 125 -15.91 2.36 -1.74
C VAL A 125 -16.06 3.21 -0.49
N SER A 126 -17.21 3.11 0.16
CA SER A 126 -17.42 3.61 1.52
C SER A 126 -17.84 2.44 2.39
N ALA A 127 -17.45 2.46 3.65
CA ALA A 127 -17.77 1.42 4.61
C ALA A 127 -18.08 2.03 5.99
N ASP A 128 -18.78 1.28 6.84
CA ASP A 128 -19.29 1.76 8.12
C ASP A 128 -18.18 2.17 9.11
N TRP A 129 -16.97 1.62 8.95
CA TRP A 129 -15.80 1.97 9.75
C TRP A 129 -15.12 3.28 9.31
N MET A 130 -15.47 3.80 8.15
CA MET A 130 -14.87 5.02 7.61
C MET A 130 -15.57 6.25 8.19
N GLU A 131 -14.82 7.34 8.32
CA GLU A 131 -15.39 8.63 8.70
C GLU A 131 -16.46 9.05 7.68
N LYS A 132 -17.57 9.62 8.17
CA LYS A 132 -18.68 10.04 7.32
C LYS A 132 -18.22 11.01 6.24
N GLY A 133 -18.51 10.67 4.99
CA GLY A 133 -18.13 11.47 3.83
C GLY A 133 -16.78 11.12 3.22
N THR A 134 -16.02 10.21 3.85
CA THR A 134 -14.78 9.68 3.28
C THR A 134 -15.07 8.45 2.41
N PHE A 135 -14.15 8.14 1.51
CA PHE A 135 -14.22 6.98 0.63
C PHE A 135 -12.81 6.56 0.18
N ILE A 136 -12.70 5.35 -0.28
CA ILE A 136 -11.53 4.86 -1.00
C ILE A 136 -11.87 4.87 -2.49
N GLU A 137 -11.04 5.54 -3.30
CA GLU A 137 -11.16 5.53 -4.74
C GLU A 137 -10.33 4.38 -5.31
N MET A 138 -11.00 3.35 -5.78
CA MET A 138 -10.36 2.16 -6.32
C MET A 138 -9.93 2.39 -7.76
N MET A 139 -8.65 2.16 -8.04
CA MET A 139 -8.04 2.24 -9.38
C MET A 139 -7.94 0.85 -10.03
N THR A 140 -8.14 -0.22 -9.25
CA THR A 140 -8.23 -1.59 -9.77
C THR A 140 -9.67 -1.88 -10.15
N PRO A 141 -9.95 -2.28 -11.40
CA PRO A 141 -11.29 -2.64 -11.86
C PRO A 141 -11.95 -3.73 -11.01
N LYS A 142 -13.28 -3.69 -10.89
CA LYS A 142 -14.05 -4.71 -10.15
C LYS A 142 -13.90 -6.10 -10.79
N GLU A 143 -13.74 -6.13 -12.10
CA GLU A 143 -13.58 -7.31 -12.94
C GLU A 143 -12.22 -7.99 -12.79
N MET A 144 -11.27 -7.33 -12.10
CA MET A 144 -9.93 -7.85 -11.81
C MET A 144 -9.74 -8.17 -10.31
N PRO A 145 -10.56 -9.02 -9.69
CA PRO A 145 -10.53 -9.24 -8.24
C PRO A 145 -9.23 -9.89 -7.75
N SER A 146 -8.53 -10.59 -8.64
CA SER A 146 -7.26 -11.27 -8.37
C SER A 146 -6.02 -10.41 -8.59
N ALA A 147 -6.17 -9.21 -9.15
CA ALA A 147 -5.06 -8.29 -9.42
C ALA A 147 -4.53 -7.61 -8.14
N VAL A 148 -3.37 -6.95 -8.29
CA VAL A 148 -2.89 -5.98 -7.30
C VAL A 148 -3.96 -4.92 -7.06
N SER A 149 -4.23 -4.61 -5.81
CA SER A 149 -5.16 -3.54 -5.47
C SER A 149 -4.42 -2.21 -5.46
N LEU A 150 -4.85 -1.29 -6.32
CA LEU A 150 -4.41 0.09 -6.32
C LEU A 150 -5.59 0.98 -5.94
N SER A 151 -5.37 1.91 -5.04
CA SER A 151 -6.41 2.82 -4.56
C SER A 151 -5.85 4.15 -4.10
N ILE A 152 -6.73 5.14 -4.02
CA ILE A 152 -6.44 6.46 -3.46
C ILE A 152 -7.30 6.64 -2.22
N SER A 153 -6.69 7.07 -1.13
CA SER A 153 -7.37 7.44 0.11
C SER A 153 -8.01 8.83 -0.06
N SER A 154 -9.16 9.05 0.57
CA SER A 154 -9.73 10.39 0.70
C SER A 154 -9.05 11.25 1.78
N HIS A 155 -8.13 10.67 2.56
CA HIS A 155 -7.37 11.40 3.56
C HIS A 155 -6.33 12.29 2.89
N SER A 156 -6.29 13.55 3.28
CA SER A 156 -5.22 14.46 2.86
C SER A 156 -3.94 14.20 3.67
N GLU A 157 -2.80 14.64 3.16
CA GLU A 157 -1.52 14.56 3.88
C GLU A 157 -1.59 15.28 5.25
N SER A 158 -2.36 16.38 5.34
CA SER A 158 -2.60 17.09 6.60
C SER A 158 -3.39 16.26 7.62
N MET A 159 -4.39 15.49 7.18
CA MET A 159 -5.14 14.59 8.07
C MET A 159 -4.23 13.49 8.62
N ARG A 160 -3.34 12.93 7.80
CA ARG A 160 -2.36 11.92 8.25
C ARG A 160 -1.35 12.49 9.25
N ALA A 161 -0.88 13.72 9.02
CA ALA A 161 0.01 14.39 9.95
C ALA A 161 -0.67 14.59 11.32
N MET A 162 -1.97 14.90 11.35
CA MET A 162 -2.76 15.00 12.58
C MET A 162 -2.97 13.62 13.23
N GLU A 163 -3.25 12.57 12.45
CA GLU A 163 -3.41 11.21 12.96
C GLU A 163 -2.11 10.64 13.53
N SER A 164 -0.95 11.05 13.01
CA SER A 164 0.36 10.64 13.51
C SER A 164 0.80 11.42 14.75
N ALA A 165 0.18 12.58 15.04
CA ALA A 165 0.45 13.35 16.24
C ALA A 165 0.12 12.51 17.49
N GLY A 166 1.11 12.29 18.37
CA GLY A 166 0.98 11.44 19.56
C GLY A 166 1.39 9.98 19.37
N LYS A 167 1.73 9.53 18.16
CA LYS A 167 2.21 8.17 17.87
C LYS A 167 3.74 8.01 17.95
N ASP A 168 4.47 8.97 18.52
CA ASP A 168 5.95 8.97 18.54
C ASP A 168 6.59 7.66 19.02
N ALA A 169 5.97 6.97 19.97
CA ALA A 169 6.46 5.69 20.44
C ALA A 169 6.37 4.58 19.38
N MET A 170 5.33 4.63 18.53
CA MET A 170 5.11 3.66 17.44
C MET A 170 6.02 3.94 16.24
N LEU A 171 6.42 5.20 16.04
CA LEU A 171 7.34 5.61 14.97
C LEU A 171 8.81 5.27 15.26
N ARG A 172 9.15 4.90 16.49
CA ARG A 172 10.51 4.52 16.88
C ARG A 172 10.72 3.02 16.74
N HIS A 173 10.96 2.57 15.51
CA HIS A 173 11.27 1.18 15.24
C HIS A 173 12.71 0.81 15.66
N PRO A 174 12.95 -0.38 16.21
CA PRO A 174 14.33 -0.90 16.42
C PRO A 174 15.16 -0.92 15.14
N SER A 175 14.53 -1.10 13.97
CA SER A 175 15.18 -1.01 12.66
C SER A 175 15.70 0.39 12.33
N GLY A 176 15.19 1.43 12.98
CA GLY A 176 15.46 2.83 12.62
C GLY A 176 14.71 3.35 11.40
N ALA A 177 13.98 2.47 10.69
CA ALA A 177 13.21 2.84 9.49
C ALA A 177 12.08 3.84 9.83
N GLN A 178 11.90 4.86 8.99
CA GLN A 178 10.98 5.97 9.28
C GLN A 178 10.00 6.28 8.16
N ARG A 179 10.39 6.18 6.89
CA ARG A 179 9.60 6.66 5.76
C ARG A 179 9.54 5.63 4.64
N LEU A 180 8.35 5.42 4.10
CA LEU A 180 8.13 4.67 2.86
C LEU A 180 8.56 5.55 1.68
N THR A 181 9.54 5.10 0.90
CA THR A 181 10.09 5.90 -0.20
C THR A 181 9.87 5.29 -1.57
N ARG A 182 9.94 3.98 -1.73
CA ARG A 182 9.70 3.29 -2.99
C ARG A 182 9.04 1.94 -2.78
N VAL A 183 8.29 1.52 -3.79
CA VAL A 183 7.63 0.22 -3.83
C VAL A 183 7.91 -0.45 -5.17
N ARG A 184 8.22 -1.73 -5.13
CA ARG A 184 8.26 -2.58 -6.31
C ARG A 184 7.35 -3.78 -6.08
N VAL A 185 6.53 -4.10 -7.08
CA VAL A 185 5.67 -5.27 -7.06
C VAL A 185 6.12 -6.23 -8.14
N VAL A 186 6.35 -7.50 -7.78
CA VAL A 186 6.50 -8.58 -8.73
C VAL A 186 5.19 -9.34 -8.81
N ALA A 187 4.60 -9.42 -10.00
CA ALA A 187 3.37 -10.16 -10.27
C ALA A 187 3.67 -11.43 -11.05
N PRO A 188 2.92 -12.54 -10.85
CA PRO A 188 3.16 -13.79 -11.57
C PRO A 188 2.83 -13.69 -13.07
N SER A 189 2.05 -12.70 -13.47
CA SER A 189 1.71 -12.45 -14.89
C SER A 189 1.19 -11.03 -15.09
N ALA A 190 1.23 -10.53 -16.33
CA ALA A 190 0.83 -9.15 -16.67
C ALA A 190 -0.68 -8.90 -16.48
N ASP A 191 -1.54 -9.91 -16.66
CA ASP A 191 -2.98 -9.84 -16.46
C ASP A 191 -3.37 -9.61 -14.98
N ARG A 192 -2.40 -9.67 -14.07
CA ARG A 192 -2.55 -9.36 -12.64
C ARG A 192 -2.27 -7.90 -12.30
N LEU A 193 -1.86 -7.10 -13.28
CA LEU A 193 -1.61 -5.67 -13.11
C LEU A 193 -2.81 -4.89 -13.68
N PRO A 194 -3.45 -4.00 -12.89
CA PRO A 194 -4.54 -3.18 -13.39
C PRO A 194 -4.03 -2.10 -14.36
N PRO A 195 -4.88 -1.55 -15.23
CA PRO A 195 -4.49 -0.47 -16.16
C PRO A 195 -3.82 0.73 -15.48
N ALA A 196 -4.25 1.06 -14.28
CA ALA A 196 -3.65 2.13 -13.47
C ALA A 196 -2.18 1.89 -13.10
N ALA A 197 -1.67 0.65 -13.19
CA ALA A 197 -0.29 0.33 -12.86
C ALA A 197 0.71 1.13 -13.71
N SER A 198 0.45 1.28 -15.02
CA SER A 198 1.30 2.06 -15.91
C SER A 198 1.33 3.54 -15.54
N TYR A 199 0.20 4.08 -15.09
CA TYR A 199 0.10 5.48 -14.66
C TYR A 199 0.98 5.74 -13.43
N VAL A 200 0.83 4.97 -12.36
CA VAL A 200 1.62 5.17 -11.14
C VAL A 200 3.10 4.85 -11.36
N ALA A 201 3.43 3.91 -12.25
CA ALA A 201 4.81 3.59 -12.62
C ALA A 201 5.47 4.76 -13.38
N GLY A 202 4.72 5.48 -14.22
CA GLY A 202 5.21 6.63 -14.99
C GLY A 202 5.76 7.75 -14.11
N TYR A 203 5.31 7.87 -12.87
CA TYR A 203 5.80 8.83 -11.88
C TYR A 203 6.93 8.29 -10.98
N GLY A 204 7.38 7.05 -11.20
CA GLY A 204 8.44 6.44 -10.40
C GLY A 204 8.07 6.05 -8.98
N LEU A 205 6.78 6.13 -8.62
CA LEU A 205 6.28 5.80 -7.27
C LEU A 205 6.29 4.31 -7.01
N VAL A 206 5.96 3.53 -8.04
CA VAL A 206 5.90 2.07 -7.97
C VAL A 206 6.51 1.49 -9.23
N LYS A 207 7.34 0.47 -9.07
CA LYS A 207 7.82 -0.36 -10.16
C LYS A 207 7.03 -1.66 -10.21
N PHE A 208 6.63 -2.12 -11.41
CA PHE A 208 6.00 -3.41 -11.61
C PHE A 208 6.89 -4.29 -12.49
N ASP A 209 7.13 -5.51 -12.04
CA ASP A 209 7.88 -6.53 -12.78
C ASP A 209 7.05 -7.83 -12.84
N ILE A 210 7.39 -8.69 -13.80
CA ILE A 210 6.83 -10.03 -13.89
C ILE A 210 7.85 -11.03 -13.35
N GLY A 211 7.38 -12.00 -12.56
CA GLY A 211 8.20 -13.07 -11.98
C GLY A 211 7.37 -14.31 -11.69
N SER A 212 7.91 -15.25 -10.94
CA SER A 212 7.23 -16.53 -10.66
C SER A 212 6.23 -16.47 -9.52
N GLN A 213 6.32 -15.47 -8.64
CA GLN A 213 5.51 -15.35 -7.43
C GLN A 213 5.23 -13.89 -7.11
N TRP A 214 4.17 -13.66 -6.32
CA TRP A 214 3.92 -12.36 -5.73
C TRP A 214 5.07 -11.95 -4.81
N LEU A 215 5.55 -10.72 -4.98
CA LEU A 215 6.50 -10.08 -4.08
C LEU A 215 6.19 -8.60 -3.97
N LEU A 216 6.16 -8.09 -2.75
CA LEU A 216 6.17 -6.69 -2.40
C LEU A 216 7.56 -6.34 -1.89
N ASP A 217 8.27 -5.54 -2.66
CA ASP A 217 9.61 -5.08 -2.33
C ASP A 217 9.48 -3.60 -1.93
N VAL A 218 9.85 -3.29 -0.70
CA VAL A 218 9.60 -1.98 -0.07
C VAL A 218 10.92 -1.34 0.31
N THR A 219 11.18 -0.15 -0.18
CA THR A 219 12.32 0.66 0.23
C THR A 219 11.85 1.72 1.23
N LEU A 220 12.54 1.78 2.35
CA LEU A 220 12.35 2.74 3.42
C LEU A 220 13.59 3.62 3.50
N ASP A 221 13.40 4.93 3.74
CA ASP A 221 14.49 5.92 3.89
C ASP A 221 15.54 5.83 2.76
N ASP A 222 15.09 5.56 1.52
CA ASP A 222 15.92 5.35 0.33
C ASP A 222 16.98 4.24 0.44
N GLY A 223 16.83 3.33 1.42
CA GLY A 223 17.79 2.26 1.69
C GLY A 223 19.10 2.76 2.35
N ALA A 224 19.05 3.90 3.02
CA ALA A 224 20.22 4.60 3.53
C ALA A 224 21.09 3.79 4.50
N GLN A 225 20.51 2.78 5.18
CA GLN A 225 21.23 1.92 6.12
C GLN A 225 21.91 0.71 5.44
N GLY A 226 21.58 0.43 4.17
CA GLY A 226 22.12 -0.72 3.42
C GLY A 226 21.63 -2.08 3.94
N VAL A 227 20.53 -2.10 4.70
CA VAL A 227 19.99 -3.33 5.30
C VAL A 227 18.88 -3.89 4.43
N THR A 228 18.94 -5.20 4.17
CA THR A 228 17.87 -5.94 3.49
C THR A 228 17.33 -7.03 4.42
N LYS A 229 15.99 -7.11 4.53
CA LYS A 229 15.27 -8.15 5.25
C LYS A 229 14.30 -8.87 4.32
N ASP A 230 14.57 -10.13 4.04
CA ASP A 230 13.64 -11.00 3.33
C ASP A 230 12.69 -11.64 4.35
N LEU A 231 11.40 -11.34 4.23
CA LEU A 231 10.36 -11.83 5.14
C LEU A 231 9.67 -13.11 4.63
N ARG A 232 10.10 -13.62 3.49
CA ARG A 232 9.59 -14.90 2.97
C ARG A 232 10.08 -16.08 3.81
N PRO A 233 9.36 -17.17 3.94
CA PRO A 233 8.07 -17.41 3.33
C PRO A 233 6.87 -16.83 4.10
N ASP A 234 7.06 -16.21 5.26
CA ASP A 234 5.95 -15.74 6.10
C ASP A 234 5.12 -14.69 5.36
N LEU A 235 5.77 -13.65 4.82
CA LEU A 235 5.15 -12.59 4.01
C LEU A 235 5.77 -12.59 2.60
N PRO A 236 5.01 -12.26 1.56
CA PRO A 236 5.55 -12.04 0.22
C PRO A 236 6.24 -10.66 0.15
N MET A 237 7.20 -10.40 1.03
CA MET A 237 7.76 -9.07 1.24
C MET A 237 9.27 -9.11 1.47
N VAL A 238 9.96 -8.13 0.87
CA VAL A 238 11.34 -7.77 1.16
C VAL A 238 11.39 -6.31 1.56
N LEU A 239 12.15 -5.97 2.58
CA LEU A 239 12.34 -4.62 3.08
C LEU A 239 13.79 -4.18 2.90
N HIS A 240 14.00 -2.96 2.42
CA HIS A 240 15.30 -2.29 2.29
C HIS A 240 15.27 -0.99 3.10
N TYR A 241 16.20 -0.80 4.02
CA TYR A 241 16.34 0.41 4.83
C TYR A 241 17.76 0.73 5.23
#